data_866f9c7c5c7a65950f9ad3f13b37d847
#
_entry.id   866f9c7c5c7a65950f9ad3f13b37d847
#
_cell.length_a   1.000
_cell.length_b   1.000
_cell.length_c   1.000
_cell.angle_alpha   90.00
_cell.angle_beta   90.00
_cell.angle_gamma   90.00
#
_symmetry.space_group_name_H-M   'P 1'
#
loop_
_entity.id
_entity.type
_entity.pdbx_description
1 polymer ?
#
loop_
_entity_poly.entity_id
_entity_poly.type
_entity_poly.pdbx_seq_one_letter_code
_entity_poly.pdbx_strand_id
1 'polypeptide(L)'
;MQEIFEKYIENSFDSNHQSNFKFSQFELNYKKYFNKSVSLNALDIGVGRGEMLSCMKKWGHNYHGIDISPSTVEFCKKLDLSCELVDDTEFWLNDHQKQFDIITCLDVLEHIPKDQLISFLKGIFNSLKIGGIVIFQVPNLQSPFGYLHHFNDITHINGFVEHSLNQVLLSAGFKNTSCYGFEELYEKTPKVFTKKILRFFFRKIVRFLRTINSNPNPEILDPVFFTVANREG
;
A
#
# COMPACT_ATOMS: atom_id res chain seq x y z
N MET A 1 -5.55 21.35 -2.60
CA MET A 1 -5.10 20.01 -2.17
C MET A 1 -5.37 19.78 -0.68
N GLN A 2 -4.96 20.69 0.21
CA GLN A 2 -5.18 20.55 1.67
C GLN A 2 -6.66 20.36 2.04
N GLU A 3 -7.58 21.11 1.47
CA GLU A 3 -9.03 20.95 1.69
C GLU A 3 -9.57 19.56 1.32
N ILE A 4 -8.97 18.89 0.32
CA ILE A 4 -9.38 17.52 -0.09
C ILE A 4 -9.00 16.53 1.01
N PHE A 5 -7.80 16.67 1.58
CA PHE A 5 -7.33 15.79 2.66
C PHE A 5 -8.06 16.05 3.99
N GLU A 6 -8.47 17.29 4.29
CA GLU A 6 -9.26 17.60 5.51
C GLU A 6 -10.56 16.80 5.58
N LYS A 7 -11.20 16.54 4.43
CA LYS A 7 -12.47 15.80 4.29
C LYS A 7 -12.27 14.50 3.47
N TYR A 8 -11.14 13.84 3.64
CA TYR A 8 -10.76 12.72 2.79
C TYR A 8 -11.76 11.56 2.82
N ILE A 9 -12.31 11.22 4.00
CA ILE A 9 -13.33 10.16 4.11
C ILE A 9 -14.57 10.47 3.28
N GLU A 10 -15.02 11.73 3.29
CA GLU A 10 -16.25 12.16 2.59
C GLU A 10 -16.03 12.28 1.08
N ASN A 11 -14.82 12.69 0.66
CA ASN A 11 -14.49 12.98 -0.74
C ASN A 11 -14.02 11.75 -1.52
N SER A 12 -13.37 10.79 -0.84
CA SER A 12 -12.67 9.68 -1.52
C SER A 12 -13.36 8.33 -1.37
N PHE A 13 -14.39 8.21 -0.52
CA PHE A 13 -15.08 6.94 -0.29
C PHE A 13 -16.59 7.04 -0.49
N ASP A 14 -17.16 6.10 -1.23
CA ASP A 14 -18.60 6.00 -1.49
C ASP A 14 -19.45 5.64 -0.25
N SER A 15 -18.80 5.24 0.86
CA SER A 15 -19.47 4.84 2.09
C SER A 15 -18.66 5.12 3.34
N ASN A 16 -19.34 5.48 4.42
CA ASN A 16 -18.76 5.65 5.76
C ASN A 16 -18.58 4.32 6.51
N HIS A 17 -18.36 3.22 5.80
CA HIS A 17 -18.16 1.90 6.40
C HIS A 17 -16.87 1.26 5.88
N GLN A 18 -16.19 0.53 6.75
CA GLN A 18 -15.05 -0.31 6.35
C GLN A 18 -15.48 -1.35 5.31
N SER A 19 -14.62 -1.63 4.34
CA SER A 19 -14.90 -2.55 3.25
C SER A 19 -14.58 -4.00 3.62
N ASN A 20 -15.60 -4.87 3.67
CA ASN A 20 -15.41 -6.31 3.82
C ASN A 20 -14.51 -6.91 2.72
N PHE A 21 -14.55 -6.33 1.52
CA PHE A 21 -13.69 -6.73 0.43
C PHE A 21 -12.21 -6.41 0.73
N LYS A 22 -11.90 -5.20 1.24
CA LYS A 22 -10.54 -4.85 1.66
C LYS A 22 -10.02 -5.74 2.78
N PHE A 23 -10.83 -6.05 3.80
CA PHE A 23 -10.46 -7.01 4.84
C PHE A 23 -10.02 -8.35 4.28
N SER A 24 -10.82 -8.90 3.38
CA SER A 24 -10.52 -10.19 2.76
C SER A 24 -9.27 -10.13 1.89
N GLN A 25 -9.04 -9.01 1.19
CA GLN A 25 -7.83 -8.78 0.41
C GLN A 25 -6.58 -8.70 1.29
N PHE A 26 -6.64 -8.00 2.41
CA PHE A 26 -5.53 -7.87 3.35
C PHE A 26 -5.23 -9.20 4.05
N GLU A 27 -6.25 -9.96 4.44
CA GLU A 27 -6.11 -11.32 4.99
C GLU A 27 -5.36 -12.23 3.99
N LEU A 28 -5.71 -12.18 2.71
CA LEU A 28 -5.11 -13.02 1.67
C LEU A 28 -3.67 -12.61 1.33
N ASN A 29 -3.42 -11.32 1.17
CA ASN A 29 -2.15 -10.82 0.64
C ASN A 29 -1.14 -10.49 1.71
N TYR A 30 -1.56 -9.96 2.86
CA TYR A 30 -0.64 -9.38 3.85
C TYR A 30 -0.50 -10.17 5.14
N LYS A 31 -1.49 -10.95 5.57
CA LYS A 31 -1.46 -11.70 6.85
C LYS A 31 -0.21 -12.56 7.02
N LYS A 32 0.30 -13.14 5.96
CA LYS A 32 1.52 -13.97 5.98
C LYS A 32 2.75 -13.23 6.52
N TYR A 33 2.81 -11.91 6.37
CA TYR A 33 3.92 -11.08 6.85
C TYR A 33 3.77 -10.73 8.34
N PHE A 34 2.58 -10.85 8.87
CA PHE A 34 2.25 -10.66 10.28
C PHE A 34 2.27 -11.96 11.10
N ASN A 35 2.45 -13.10 10.45
CA ASN A 35 2.35 -14.41 11.08
C ASN A 35 3.64 -14.80 11.80
N LYS A 36 3.92 -14.12 12.91
CA LYS A 36 5.03 -14.43 13.82
C LYS A 36 4.48 -14.95 15.16
N SER A 37 5.29 -15.74 15.85
CA SER A 37 4.95 -16.33 17.18
C SER A 37 4.86 -15.30 18.31
N VAL A 38 5.21 -14.05 18.04
CA VAL A 38 5.19 -12.94 18.99
C VAL A 38 4.37 -11.78 18.45
N SER A 39 3.78 -10.98 19.34
CA SER A 39 3.10 -9.75 18.95
C SER A 39 4.12 -8.76 18.36
N LEU A 40 3.82 -8.25 17.16
CA LEU A 40 4.64 -7.26 16.46
C LEU A 40 4.23 -5.85 16.90
N ASN A 41 5.17 -4.91 16.83
CA ASN A 41 4.88 -3.48 16.81
C ASN A 41 4.69 -3.06 15.36
N ALA A 42 3.45 -2.77 14.99
CA ALA A 42 3.04 -2.46 13.64
C ALA A 42 2.63 -0.99 13.50
N LEU A 43 3.01 -0.35 12.41
CA LEU A 43 2.57 1.00 12.04
C LEU A 43 1.82 0.95 10.71
N ASP A 44 0.72 1.69 10.61
CA ASP A 44 0.02 1.96 9.35
C ASP A 44 0.10 3.44 9.03
N ILE A 45 0.67 3.79 7.88
CA ILE A 45 0.82 5.17 7.41
C ILE A 45 -0.21 5.43 6.33
N GLY A 46 -1.07 6.46 6.53
CA GLY A 46 -2.19 6.74 5.66
C GLY A 46 -3.32 5.72 5.87
N VAL A 47 -3.94 5.76 7.05
CA VAL A 47 -4.83 4.69 7.53
C VAL A 47 -6.17 4.59 6.79
N GLY A 48 -6.58 5.62 6.04
CA GLY A 48 -7.87 5.64 5.35
C GLY A 48 -9.03 5.32 6.28
N ARG A 49 -9.86 4.31 5.97
CA ARG A 49 -10.95 3.87 6.87
C ARG A 49 -10.51 2.88 7.96
N GLY A 50 -9.21 2.71 8.18
CA GLY A 50 -8.67 1.87 9.24
C GLY A 50 -8.86 0.36 9.02
N GLU A 51 -9.07 -0.09 7.79
CA GLU A 51 -9.21 -1.53 7.50
C GLU A 51 -7.93 -2.29 7.89
N MET A 52 -6.75 -1.70 7.62
CA MET A 52 -5.48 -2.35 7.97
C MET A 52 -5.26 -2.38 9.49
N LEU A 53 -5.57 -1.29 10.19
CA LEU A 53 -5.52 -1.25 11.66
C LEU A 53 -6.45 -2.29 12.29
N SER A 54 -7.67 -2.45 11.74
CA SER A 54 -8.62 -3.47 12.19
C SER A 54 -8.09 -4.90 11.95
N CYS A 55 -7.37 -5.12 10.85
CA CYS A 55 -6.69 -6.38 10.59
C CYS A 55 -5.59 -6.64 11.63
N MET A 56 -4.72 -5.66 11.89
CA MET A 56 -3.64 -5.76 12.87
C MET A 56 -4.18 -6.05 14.27
N LYS A 57 -5.25 -5.34 14.69
CA LYS A 57 -5.99 -5.58 15.94
C LYS A 57 -6.51 -7.02 16.02
N LYS A 58 -7.18 -7.49 14.97
CA LYS A 58 -7.72 -8.86 14.86
C LYS A 58 -6.61 -9.93 14.90
N TRP A 59 -5.45 -9.65 14.34
CA TRP A 59 -4.31 -10.59 14.30
C TRP A 59 -3.50 -10.58 15.61
N GLY A 60 -3.86 -9.72 16.57
CA GLY A 60 -3.27 -9.71 17.92
C GLY A 60 -1.92 -8.99 18.03
N HIS A 61 -1.68 -7.99 17.19
CA HIS A 61 -0.47 -7.18 17.22
C HIS A 61 -0.65 -5.88 17.98
N ASN A 62 0.43 -5.33 18.50
CA ASN A 62 0.50 -3.94 18.92
C ASN A 62 0.50 -3.09 17.65
N TYR A 63 -0.44 -2.19 17.51
CA TYR A 63 -0.59 -1.41 16.29
C TYR A 63 -0.83 0.06 16.59
N HIS A 64 -0.38 0.90 15.70
CA HIS A 64 -0.64 2.33 15.68
C HIS A 64 -0.84 2.80 14.25
N GLY A 65 -1.68 3.79 14.04
CA GLY A 65 -1.92 4.43 12.75
C GLY A 65 -1.59 5.91 12.79
N ILE A 66 -1.09 6.44 11.70
CA ILE A 66 -0.91 7.89 11.51
C ILE A 66 -1.55 8.33 10.20
N ASP A 67 -2.16 9.51 10.22
CA ASP A 67 -2.76 10.11 9.04
C ASP A 67 -2.72 11.63 9.12
N ILE A 68 -2.64 12.29 7.98
CA ILE A 68 -2.67 13.76 7.86
C ILE A 68 -4.11 14.33 7.82
N SER A 69 -5.11 13.46 7.67
CA SER A 69 -6.51 13.83 7.54
C SER A 69 -7.23 13.79 8.89
N PRO A 70 -7.75 14.93 9.40
CA PRO A 70 -8.54 14.94 10.62
C PRO A 70 -9.79 14.05 10.54
N SER A 71 -10.48 14.03 9.39
CA SER A 71 -11.68 13.21 9.19
C SER A 71 -11.38 11.71 9.25
N THR A 72 -10.23 11.29 8.73
CA THR A 72 -9.71 9.91 8.79
C THR A 72 -9.44 9.49 10.22
N VAL A 73 -8.72 10.32 10.98
CA VAL A 73 -8.37 10.03 12.38
C VAL A 73 -9.63 9.98 13.25
N GLU A 74 -10.57 10.91 13.06
CA GLU A 74 -11.85 10.89 13.78
C GLU A 74 -12.66 9.63 13.48
N PHE A 75 -12.69 9.20 12.22
CA PHE A 75 -13.36 7.96 11.80
C PHE A 75 -12.74 6.74 12.49
N CYS A 76 -11.42 6.62 12.49
CA CYS A 76 -10.71 5.51 13.14
C CYS A 76 -10.95 5.49 14.66
N LYS A 77 -10.94 6.66 15.32
CA LYS A 77 -11.25 6.78 16.77
C LYS A 77 -12.67 6.33 17.11
N LYS A 78 -13.67 6.62 16.25
CA LYS A 78 -15.05 6.11 16.42
C LYS A 78 -15.14 4.58 16.36
N LEU A 79 -14.18 3.93 15.70
CA LEU A 79 -14.07 2.47 15.62
C LEU A 79 -13.15 1.87 16.72
N ASP A 80 -12.77 2.66 17.73
CA ASP A 80 -11.83 2.24 18.78
C ASP A 80 -10.50 1.70 18.19
N LEU A 81 -9.97 2.40 17.19
CA LEU A 81 -8.67 2.13 16.58
C LEU A 81 -7.64 3.16 17.05
N SER A 82 -6.42 2.68 17.39
CA SER A 82 -5.30 3.55 17.74
C SER A 82 -4.83 4.30 16.51
N CYS A 83 -5.11 5.60 16.45
CA CYS A 83 -4.75 6.46 15.33
C CYS A 83 -4.46 7.89 15.80
N GLU A 84 -3.43 8.50 15.24
CA GLU A 84 -2.96 9.85 15.55
C GLU A 84 -3.01 10.75 14.31
N LEU A 85 -3.43 12.02 14.52
CA LEU A 85 -3.31 13.06 13.51
C LEU A 85 -1.87 13.59 13.49
N VAL A 86 -1.26 13.60 12.33
CA VAL A 86 0.14 14.01 12.15
C VAL A 86 0.21 15.06 11.04
N ASP A 87 0.63 16.27 11.37
CA ASP A 87 0.76 17.35 10.36
C ASP A 87 1.99 17.15 9.45
N ASP A 88 3.06 16.56 10.00
CA ASP A 88 4.30 16.24 9.31
C ASP A 88 4.73 14.81 9.61
N THR A 89 4.43 13.93 8.67
CA THR A 89 4.75 12.49 8.78
C THR A 89 6.26 12.24 8.83
N GLU A 90 7.06 13.03 8.12
CA GLU A 90 8.52 12.86 8.12
C GLU A 90 9.12 13.23 9.48
N PHE A 91 8.67 14.34 10.07
CA PHE A 91 9.08 14.72 11.42
C PHE A 91 8.69 13.65 12.44
N TRP A 92 7.45 13.15 12.39
CA TRP A 92 6.96 12.10 13.28
C TRP A 92 7.80 10.81 13.17
N LEU A 93 8.12 10.36 11.94
CA LEU A 93 8.94 9.17 11.71
C LEU A 93 10.36 9.32 12.26
N ASN A 94 10.94 10.52 12.18
CA ASN A 94 12.27 10.81 12.72
C ASN A 94 12.32 10.68 14.26
N ASP A 95 11.24 10.98 14.96
CA ASP A 95 11.12 10.81 16.41
C ASP A 95 10.85 9.35 16.82
N HIS A 96 10.43 8.49 15.87
CA HIS A 96 10.05 7.10 16.11
C HIS A 96 11.01 6.09 15.48
N GLN A 97 12.33 6.33 15.58
CA GLN A 97 13.34 5.48 14.97
C GLN A 97 13.44 4.10 15.64
N LYS A 98 13.61 3.05 14.83
CA LYS A 98 13.84 1.65 15.25
C LYS A 98 12.75 1.09 16.17
N GLN A 99 11.51 1.50 15.99
CA GLN A 99 10.41 1.10 16.87
C GLN A 99 9.53 -0.01 16.28
N PHE A 100 9.44 -0.10 14.93
CA PHE A 100 8.45 -0.97 14.29
C PHE A 100 9.08 -2.23 13.71
N ASP A 101 8.40 -3.36 13.93
CA ASP A 101 8.71 -4.64 13.31
C ASP A 101 8.17 -4.72 11.89
N ILE A 102 7.01 -4.06 11.65
CA ILE A 102 6.36 -3.99 10.36
C ILE A 102 5.68 -2.63 10.18
N ILE A 103 5.82 -2.07 8.98
CA ILE A 103 5.12 -0.84 8.56
C ILE A 103 4.28 -1.17 7.33
N THR A 104 3.05 -0.68 7.26
CA THR A 104 2.24 -0.63 6.04
C THR A 104 2.10 0.81 5.57
N CYS A 105 2.19 1.01 4.26
CA CYS A 105 2.06 2.31 3.60
C CYS A 105 1.34 2.02 2.27
N LEU A 106 0.00 2.01 2.34
CA LEU A 106 -0.86 1.50 1.27
C LEU A 106 -1.60 2.65 0.59
N ASP A 107 -1.37 2.83 -0.71
CA ASP A 107 -1.95 3.90 -1.53
C ASP A 107 -1.62 5.30 -0.94
N VAL A 108 -0.34 5.54 -0.64
CA VAL A 108 0.18 6.80 -0.07
C VAL A 108 1.28 7.41 -0.93
N LEU A 109 2.22 6.59 -1.44
CA LEU A 109 3.41 7.10 -2.14
C LEU A 109 3.09 7.93 -3.38
N GLU A 110 1.96 7.64 -4.03
CA GLU A 110 1.45 8.39 -5.17
C GLU A 110 1.05 9.83 -4.85
N HIS A 111 0.82 10.14 -3.57
CA HIS A 111 0.48 11.48 -3.08
C HIS A 111 1.69 12.30 -2.60
N ILE A 112 2.84 11.66 -2.38
CA ILE A 112 4.02 12.33 -1.82
C ILE A 112 4.74 13.14 -2.91
N PRO A 113 5.03 14.44 -2.70
CA PRO A 113 5.81 15.23 -3.66
C PRO A 113 7.16 14.57 -4.00
N LYS A 114 7.58 14.65 -5.28
CA LYS A 114 8.79 13.96 -5.76
C LYS A 114 10.04 14.36 -5.03
N ASP A 115 10.15 15.61 -4.66
CA ASP A 115 11.28 16.19 -3.90
C ASP A 115 11.31 15.73 -2.45
N GLN A 116 10.16 15.30 -1.89
CA GLN A 116 10.03 14.76 -0.53
C GLN A 116 10.05 13.23 -0.47
N LEU A 117 9.87 12.54 -1.61
CA LEU A 117 9.68 11.09 -1.64
C LEU A 117 10.85 10.31 -1.02
N ILE A 118 12.09 10.70 -1.31
CA ILE A 118 13.28 10.00 -0.78
C ILE A 118 13.45 10.24 0.72
N SER A 119 13.20 11.47 1.22
CA SER A 119 13.28 11.76 2.66
C SER A 119 12.17 11.04 3.44
N PHE A 120 10.95 11.00 2.92
CA PHE A 120 9.84 10.24 3.47
C PHE A 120 10.17 8.73 3.58
N LEU A 121 10.69 8.13 2.50
CA LEU A 121 11.09 6.72 2.50
C LEU A 121 12.26 6.43 3.45
N LYS A 122 13.22 7.37 3.61
CA LYS A 122 14.28 7.28 4.62
C LYS A 122 13.72 7.34 6.04
N GLY A 123 12.72 8.17 6.30
CA GLY A 123 11.99 8.20 7.57
C GLY A 123 11.41 6.83 7.90
N ILE A 124 10.70 6.21 6.96
CA ILE A 124 10.16 4.83 7.11
C ILE A 124 11.28 3.83 7.36
N PHE A 125 12.36 3.87 6.57
CA PHE A 125 13.51 2.99 6.75
C PHE A 125 14.10 3.12 8.17
N ASN A 126 14.28 4.34 8.68
CA ASN A 126 14.85 4.59 10.01
C ASN A 126 13.91 4.17 11.15
N SER A 127 12.59 4.22 10.94
CA SER A 127 11.60 3.83 11.93
C SER A 127 11.45 2.31 12.08
N LEU A 128 11.84 1.54 11.06
CA LEU A 128 11.91 0.08 11.16
C LEU A 128 13.03 -0.36 12.10
N LYS A 129 12.82 -1.42 12.85
CA LYS A 129 13.89 -2.19 13.53
C LYS A 129 14.79 -2.88 12.47
N ILE A 130 16.00 -3.26 12.87
CA ILE A 130 16.82 -4.14 12.05
C ILE A 130 16.09 -5.46 11.84
N GLY A 131 15.98 -5.92 10.59
CA GLY A 131 15.17 -7.07 10.20
C GLY A 131 13.65 -6.79 10.11
N GLY A 132 13.22 -5.56 10.39
CA GLY A 132 11.86 -5.12 10.17
C GLY A 132 11.53 -4.96 8.68
N ILE A 133 10.27 -5.01 8.35
CA ILE A 133 9.78 -4.94 6.96
C ILE A 133 8.77 -3.81 6.77
N VAL A 134 8.68 -3.33 5.53
CA VAL A 134 7.60 -2.44 5.10
C VAL A 134 6.87 -3.04 3.91
N ILE A 135 5.56 -2.83 3.86
CA ILE A 135 4.70 -3.17 2.73
C ILE A 135 4.21 -1.87 2.11
N PHE A 136 4.62 -1.61 0.87
CA PHE A 136 4.12 -0.51 0.05
C PHE A 136 3.10 -1.05 -0.96
N GLN A 137 1.97 -0.38 -1.12
CA GLN A 137 1.02 -0.63 -2.18
C GLN A 137 0.87 0.64 -3.02
N VAL A 138 0.82 0.49 -4.35
CA VAL A 138 0.62 1.62 -5.28
C VAL A 138 -0.11 1.18 -6.56
N PRO A 139 -0.78 2.10 -7.27
CA PRO A 139 -1.27 1.86 -8.62
C PRO A 139 -0.15 1.44 -9.58
N ASN A 140 -0.41 0.44 -10.41
CA ASN A 140 0.56 -0.11 -11.35
C ASN A 140 0.39 0.50 -12.75
N LEU A 141 1.19 1.48 -13.11
CA LEU A 141 1.10 2.11 -14.43
C LEU A 141 1.65 1.24 -15.58
N GLN A 142 2.24 0.08 -15.29
CA GLN A 142 2.53 -0.94 -16.31
C GLN A 142 1.30 -1.76 -16.71
N SER A 143 0.29 -1.83 -15.85
CA SER A 143 -0.97 -2.49 -16.14
C SER A 143 -1.75 -1.71 -17.20
N PRO A 144 -2.40 -2.40 -18.17
CA PRO A 144 -3.28 -1.73 -19.13
C PRO A 144 -4.41 -0.90 -18.50
N PHE A 145 -4.78 -1.17 -17.27
CA PHE A 145 -5.84 -0.47 -16.51
C PHE A 145 -5.33 0.25 -15.26
N GLY A 146 -4.03 0.26 -15.00
CA GLY A 146 -3.44 0.93 -13.84
C GLY A 146 -3.65 2.45 -13.85
N TYR A 147 -3.71 3.04 -15.03
CA TYR A 147 -3.98 4.46 -15.19
C TYR A 147 -5.37 4.85 -14.66
N LEU A 148 -6.37 3.96 -14.69
CA LEU A 148 -7.69 4.23 -14.12
C LEU A 148 -7.60 4.43 -12.62
N HIS A 149 -6.83 3.60 -11.92
CA HIS A 149 -6.61 3.78 -10.48
C HIS A 149 -5.82 5.05 -10.19
N HIS A 150 -4.86 5.41 -11.04
CA HIS A 150 -4.06 6.62 -10.86
C HIS A 150 -4.87 7.90 -11.09
N PHE A 151 -5.65 7.98 -12.16
CA PHE A 151 -6.39 9.21 -12.51
C PHE A 151 -7.77 9.32 -11.86
N ASN A 152 -8.26 8.31 -11.16
CA ASN A 152 -9.50 8.41 -10.39
C ASN A 152 -9.38 9.32 -9.17
N ASP A 153 -8.16 9.56 -8.68
CA ASP A 153 -7.89 10.49 -7.59
C ASP A 153 -7.00 11.62 -8.09
N ILE A 154 -7.50 12.86 -8.03
CA ILE A 154 -6.79 14.05 -8.50
C ILE A 154 -5.56 14.38 -7.63
N THR A 155 -5.45 13.79 -6.46
CA THR A 155 -4.32 13.99 -5.54
C THR A 155 -3.13 13.11 -5.86
N HIS A 156 -3.26 12.16 -6.79
CA HIS A 156 -2.15 11.34 -7.28
C HIS A 156 -1.21 12.16 -8.17
N ILE A 157 -0.01 12.40 -7.71
CA ILE A 157 1.04 13.15 -8.42
C ILE A 157 2.18 12.27 -8.93
N ASN A 158 2.34 11.06 -8.38
CA ASN A 158 3.33 10.09 -8.82
C ASN A 158 2.69 8.85 -9.41
N GLY A 159 3.26 8.39 -10.52
CA GLY A 159 2.93 7.09 -11.10
C GLY A 159 4.08 6.11 -10.94
N PHE A 160 3.80 4.90 -10.50
CA PHE A 160 4.81 3.88 -10.26
C PHE A 160 4.66 2.68 -11.20
N VAL A 161 5.82 2.13 -11.53
CA VAL A 161 5.99 0.79 -12.08
C VAL A 161 6.99 0.05 -11.19
N GLU A 162 7.07 -1.28 -11.25
CA GLU A 162 7.99 -2.07 -10.42
C GLU A 162 9.41 -1.49 -10.40
N HIS A 163 9.95 -1.15 -11.58
CA HIS A 163 11.30 -0.60 -11.69
C HIS A 163 11.48 0.75 -11.00
N SER A 164 10.57 1.71 -11.21
CA SER A 164 10.69 3.05 -10.62
C SER A 164 10.48 3.05 -9.12
N LEU A 165 9.59 2.19 -8.59
CA LEU A 165 9.45 2.02 -7.15
C LEU A 165 10.73 1.44 -6.54
N ASN A 166 11.32 0.40 -7.15
CA ASN A 166 12.58 -0.16 -6.67
C ASN A 166 13.72 0.86 -6.67
N GLN A 167 13.81 1.74 -7.68
CA GLN A 167 14.84 2.78 -7.72
C GLN A 167 14.77 3.73 -6.52
N VAL A 168 13.57 4.19 -6.15
CA VAL A 168 13.42 5.10 -5.00
C VAL A 168 13.63 4.38 -3.67
N LEU A 169 13.22 3.11 -3.55
CA LEU A 169 13.44 2.29 -2.36
C LEU A 169 14.95 2.04 -2.13
N LEU A 170 15.70 1.68 -3.17
CA LEU A 170 17.15 1.54 -3.10
C LEU A 170 17.83 2.85 -2.69
N SER A 171 17.37 3.99 -3.22
CA SER A 171 17.89 5.31 -2.87
C SER A 171 17.60 5.71 -1.42
N ALA A 172 16.56 5.13 -0.82
CA ALA A 172 16.20 5.33 0.58
C ALA A 172 16.96 4.39 1.56
N GLY A 173 17.67 3.37 1.04
CA GLY A 173 18.48 2.45 1.85
C GLY A 173 17.96 1.01 1.91
N PHE A 174 16.79 0.72 1.35
CA PHE A 174 16.28 -0.65 1.25
C PHE A 174 17.09 -1.43 0.20
N LYS A 175 17.61 -2.61 0.56
CA LYS A 175 18.45 -3.40 -0.34
C LYS A 175 17.70 -4.57 -0.99
N ASN A 176 16.80 -5.19 -0.23
CA ASN A 176 16.02 -6.33 -0.68
C ASN A 176 14.55 -5.91 -0.83
N THR A 177 14.10 -5.87 -2.06
CA THR A 177 12.73 -5.53 -2.43
C THR A 177 12.12 -6.66 -3.25
N SER A 178 10.86 -7.00 -3.00
CA SER A 178 10.14 -8.01 -3.77
C SER A 178 8.75 -7.48 -4.11
N CYS A 179 8.44 -7.42 -5.40
CA CYS A 179 7.16 -6.95 -5.90
C CYS A 179 6.19 -8.12 -6.13
N TYR A 180 4.92 -7.91 -5.82
CA TYR A 180 3.88 -8.92 -5.93
C TYR A 180 2.62 -8.31 -6.53
N GLY A 181 1.96 -9.05 -7.42
CA GLY A 181 0.59 -8.78 -7.82
C GLY A 181 -0.40 -9.20 -6.74
N PHE A 182 -1.61 -8.66 -6.78
CA PHE A 182 -2.65 -9.04 -5.85
C PHE A 182 -3.19 -10.44 -6.15
N GLU A 183 -3.21 -11.31 -5.13
CA GLU A 183 -4.03 -12.51 -5.15
C GLU A 183 -5.49 -12.11 -5.00
N GLU A 184 -6.33 -12.52 -5.94
CA GLU A 184 -7.77 -12.25 -5.88
C GLU A 184 -8.51 -13.35 -5.12
N LEU A 185 -9.47 -12.92 -4.30
CA LEU A 185 -10.47 -13.81 -3.73
C LEU A 185 -11.36 -14.36 -4.85
N TYR A 186 -11.34 -15.65 -5.01
CA TYR A 186 -12.19 -16.31 -5.99
C TYR A 186 -13.24 -17.21 -5.33
N GLU A 187 -14.48 -16.81 -5.46
CA GLU A 187 -15.56 -17.78 -5.31
C GLU A 187 -15.45 -18.87 -6.40
N LYS A 188 -15.66 -20.12 -6.04
CA LYS A 188 -15.61 -21.24 -7.00
C LYS A 188 -16.90 -21.29 -7.84
N THR A 189 -17.16 -20.25 -8.62
CA THR A 189 -18.30 -20.17 -9.53
C THR A 189 -17.84 -20.32 -10.99
N PRO A 190 -18.68 -20.87 -11.90
CA PRO A 190 -18.36 -20.96 -13.32
C PRO A 190 -18.00 -19.59 -13.94
N LYS A 191 -18.68 -18.52 -13.51
CA LYS A 191 -18.42 -17.13 -13.95
C LYS A 191 -16.98 -16.69 -13.60
N VAL A 192 -16.52 -17.03 -12.41
CA VAL A 192 -15.16 -16.70 -11.97
C VAL A 192 -14.11 -17.51 -12.72
N PHE A 193 -14.38 -18.78 -12.99
CA PHE A 193 -13.50 -19.62 -13.81
C PHE A 193 -13.35 -19.05 -15.23
N THR A 194 -14.45 -18.66 -15.87
CA THR A 194 -14.44 -18.00 -17.19
C THR A 194 -13.64 -16.70 -17.15
N LYS A 195 -13.82 -15.86 -16.10
CA LYS A 195 -13.04 -14.62 -15.91
C LYS A 195 -11.53 -14.89 -15.81
N LYS A 196 -11.11 -15.96 -15.13
CA LYS A 196 -9.69 -16.35 -15.05
C LYS A 196 -9.12 -16.72 -16.41
N ILE A 197 -9.85 -17.51 -17.19
CA ILE A 197 -9.43 -17.90 -18.56
C ILE A 197 -9.30 -16.66 -19.45
N LEU A 198 -10.31 -15.79 -19.48
CA LEU A 198 -10.28 -14.57 -20.28
C LEU A 198 -9.11 -13.65 -19.88
N ARG A 199 -8.87 -13.51 -18.57
CA ARG A 199 -7.73 -12.75 -18.05
C ARG A 199 -6.38 -13.35 -18.47
N PHE A 200 -6.24 -14.66 -18.46
CA PHE A 200 -5.03 -15.35 -18.92
C PHE A 200 -4.74 -15.02 -20.37
N PHE A 201 -5.73 -15.14 -21.28
CA PHE A 201 -5.55 -14.81 -22.69
C PHE A 201 -5.28 -13.33 -22.90
N PHE A 202 -6.00 -12.44 -22.21
CA PHE A 202 -5.75 -11.01 -22.24
C PHE A 202 -4.30 -10.67 -21.87
N ARG A 203 -3.78 -11.23 -20.77
CA ARG A 203 -2.38 -11.02 -20.36
C ARG A 203 -1.38 -11.53 -21.39
N LYS A 204 -1.67 -12.62 -22.11
CA LYS A 204 -0.85 -13.12 -23.21
C LYS A 204 -0.83 -12.13 -24.39
N ILE A 205 -1.99 -11.58 -24.74
CA ILE A 205 -2.10 -10.57 -25.81
C ILE A 205 -1.31 -9.31 -25.43
N VAL A 206 -1.45 -8.81 -24.21
CA VAL A 206 -0.72 -7.63 -23.74
C VAL A 206 0.79 -7.84 -23.82
N ARG A 207 1.30 -8.98 -23.35
CA ARG A 207 2.74 -9.32 -23.44
C ARG A 207 3.20 -9.42 -24.91
N PHE A 208 2.43 -10.05 -25.76
CA PHE A 208 2.73 -10.11 -27.20
C PHE A 208 2.81 -8.72 -27.84
N LEU A 209 1.81 -7.86 -27.58
CA LEU A 209 1.81 -6.47 -28.08
C LEU A 209 3.01 -5.67 -27.59
N ARG A 210 3.43 -5.86 -26.35
CA ARG A 210 4.65 -5.22 -25.80
C ARG A 210 5.91 -5.73 -26.51
N THR A 211 6.01 -7.03 -26.72
CA THR A 211 7.17 -7.64 -27.39
C THR A 211 7.34 -7.13 -28.80
N ILE A 212 6.27 -7.08 -29.61
CA ILE A 212 6.35 -6.56 -30.99
C ILE A 212 6.68 -5.06 -31.07
N ASN A 213 6.42 -4.31 -29.99
CA ASN A 213 6.78 -2.89 -29.88
C ASN A 213 8.11 -2.68 -29.15
N SER A 214 8.93 -3.72 -29.01
CA SER A 214 10.24 -3.67 -28.32
C SER A 214 10.19 -3.16 -26.88
N ASN A 215 9.06 -3.32 -26.19
CA ASN A 215 8.90 -2.95 -24.78
C ASN A 215 9.16 -4.15 -23.88
N PRO A 216 9.79 -3.97 -22.73
CA PRO A 216 9.97 -5.03 -21.76
C PRO A 216 8.62 -5.54 -21.23
N ASN A 217 8.54 -6.84 -20.98
CA ASN A 217 7.36 -7.45 -20.39
C ASN A 217 7.41 -7.35 -18.86
N PRO A 218 6.41 -6.74 -18.21
CA PRO A 218 6.33 -6.72 -16.76
C PRO A 218 5.98 -8.10 -16.22
N GLU A 219 6.44 -8.41 -15.03
CA GLU A 219 6.02 -9.61 -14.32
C GLU A 219 4.58 -9.47 -13.83
N ILE A 220 4.23 -8.30 -13.31
CA ILE A 220 2.94 -7.98 -12.72
C ILE A 220 2.10 -7.15 -13.71
N LEU A 221 0.93 -7.67 -14.08
CA LEU A 221 -0.07 -6.98 -14.92
C LEU A 221 -1.35 -6.63 -14.14
N ASP A 222 -1.34 -6.78 -12.83
CA ASP A 222 -2.45 -6.36 -11.97
C ASP A 222 -2.50 -4.84 -11.88
N PRO A 223 -3.70 -4.21 -11.78
CA PRO A 223 -3.84 -2.75 -11.77
C PRO A 223 -3.18 -2.07 -10.56
N VAL A 224 -2.98 -2.83 -9.50
CA VAL A 224 -2.27 -2.44 -8.29
C VAL A 224 -1.23 -3.51 -7.98
N PHE A 225 -0.09 -3.13 -7.45
CA PHE A 225 0.91 -4.07 -6.95
C PHE A 225 1.38 -3.64 -5.57
N PHE A 226 1.97 -4.57 -4.83
CA PHE A 226 2.62 -4.24 -3.59
C PHE A 226 4.07 -4.72 -3.57
N THR A 227 4.89 -4.01 -2.81
CA THR A 227 6.30 -4.31 -2.65
C THR A 227 6.58 -4.51 -1.16
N VAL A 228 7.30 -5.58 -0.85
CA VAL A 228 7.84 -5.81 0.49
C VAL A 228 9.32 -5.49 0.46
N ALA A 229 9.74 -4.61 1.36
CA ALA A 229 11.14 -4.24 1.52
C ALA A 229 11.55 -4.42 2.98
N ASN A 230 12.81 -4.78 3.23
CA ASN A 230 13.33 -4.99 4.58
C ASN A 230 14.48 -4.04 4.92
N ARG A 231 14.57 -3.69 6.20
CA ARG A 231 15.72 -3.02 6.77
C ARG A 231 16.77 -4.04 7.15
N GLU A 232 17.85 -4.09 6.40
CA GLU A 232 19.04 -4.82 6.81
C GLU A 232 19.88 -4.01 7.80
N GLY A 233 20.74 -4.69 8.55
CA GLY A 233 21.69 -4.07 9.46
C GLY A 233 22.90 -3.44 8.75
#